data_c7a25716486eabd0f81ad17b5ea1abd3
#
_entry.id   c7a25716486eabd0f81ad17b5ea1abd3
#
_cell.length_a   1.000
_cell.length_b   1.000
_cell.length_c   1.000
_cell.angle_alpha   90.00
_cell.angle_beta   90.00
_cell.angle_gamma   90.00
#
_symmetry.space_group_name_H-M   'P 1'
#
loop_
_entity.id
_entity.type
_entity.pdbx_description
1 polymer ?
#
loop_
_entity_poly.entity_id
_entity_poly.type
_entity_poly.pdbx_seq_one_letter_code
_entity_poly.pdbx_strand_id
1 'polypeptide(L)'
;MARHAIVTGASRGIGRAIAVGFARRGYDLALTDIAAQEKVLLETVAEVSKLGGRCIPVLGDVSDIGDCRRAVADAVQGLGHIDVLVNNAGILRLATIDELTADTWDQTFAVNTRGVFQMTQAVVAHMKERKYGRIVNIASLAARTGGPGQSHYAASKSAVVGFTRVSSMEFGGYGITVNAVCPGIIVTEMGLNNLRDPERVAYFEKVTDLHRLGQPEDVVGPVAFFASDDSAFVTGQALNVDGGIFYS
;
A
#
# COMPACT_ATOMS: atom_id res chain seq x y z
N MET A 1 -7.79 4.46 -23.14
CA MET A 1 -8.38 5.30 -22.07
C MET A 1 -7.45 5.29 -20.89
N ALA A 2 -7.34 6.40 -20.15
CA ALA A 2 -6.57 6.42 -18.91
C ALA A 2 -7.17 5.45 -17.88
N ARG A 3 -6.33 4.78 -17.09
CA ARG A 3 -6.77 4.00 -15.94
C ARG A 3 -6.89 4.89 -14.72
N HIS A 4 -7.81 4.58 -13.84
CA HIS A 4 -8.07 5.37 -12.64
C HIS A 4 -7.72 4.56 -11.39
N ALA A 5 -6.89 5.15 -10.52
CA ALA A 5 -6.43 4.46 -9.32
C ALA A 5 -6.65 5.28 -8.04
N ILE A 6 -6.99 4.57 -6.96
CA ILE A 6 -6.92 5.10 -5.60
C ILE A 6 -5.61 4.61 -4.98
N VAL A 7 -4.84 5.51 -4.36
CA VAL A 7 -3.65 5.18 -3.56
C VAL A 7 -3.83 5.72 -2.16
N THR A 8 -3.82 4.84 -1.14
CA THR A 8 -3.95 5.25 0.26
C THR A 8 -2.58 5.51 0.90
N GLY A 9 -2.50 6.46 1.85
CA GLY A 9 -1.23 6.85 2.46
C GLY A 9 -0.28 7.48 1.45
N ALA A 10 -0.80 8.33 0.55
CA ALA A 10 -0.10 8.83 -0.63
C ALA A 10 0.71 10.11 -0.40
N SER A 11 0.71 10.68 0.79
CA SER A 11 1.41 11.93 1.09
C SER A 11 2.94 11.80 1.01
N ARG A 12 3.50 10.63 1.35
CA ARG A 12 4.96 10.40 1.44
C ARG A 12 5.37 8.95 1.17
N GLY A 13 6.68 8.72 1.16
CA GLY A 13 7.28 7.37 1.09
C GLY A 13 6.83 6.56 -0.11
N ILE A 14 6.50 5.30 0.12
CA ILE A 14 6.09 4.34 -0.92
C ILE A 14 4.82 4.82 -1.63
N GLY A 15 3.83 5.33 -0.90
CA GLY A 15 2.57 5.81 -1.49
C GLY A 15 2.77 6.97 -2.47
N ARG A 16 3.61 7.95 -2.11
CA ARG A 16 3.98 9.05 -3.02
C ARG A 16 4.72 8.53 -4.26
N ALA A 17 5.70 7.64 -4.07
CA ALA A 17 6.44 7.07 -5.21
C ALA A 17 5.51 6.29 -6.16
N ILE A 18 4.56 5.52 -5.63
CA ILE A 18 3.54 4.83 -6.43
C ILE A 18 2.68 5.84 -7.19
N ALA A 19 2.20 6.92 -6.54
CA ALA A 19 1.40 7.94 -7.18
C ALA A 19 2.14 8.61 -8.36
N VAL A 20 3.38 9.03 -8.15
CA VAL A 20 4.24 9.60 -9.21
C VAL A 20 4.50 8.59 -10.32
N GLY A 21 4.80 7.33 -9.95
CA GLY A 21 5.05 6.27 -10.92
C GLY A 21 3.82 5.89 -11.77
N PHE A 22 2.62 5.96 -11.20
CA PHE A 22 1.35 5.76 -11.92
C PHE A 22 1.04 6.94 -12.83
N ALA A 23 1.23 8.18 -12.37
CA ALA A 23 1.06 9.37 -13.20
C ALA A 23 1.94 9.33 -14.46
N ARG A 24 3.23 8.95 -14.32
CA ARG A 24 4.14 8.75 -15.46
C ARG A 24 3.68 7.67 -16.45
N ARG A 25 2.79 6.78 -16.03
CA ARG A 25 2.17 5.72 -16.86
C ARG A 25 0.79 6.11 -17.38
N GLY A 26 0.37 7.38 -17.19
CA GLY A 26 -0.88 7.91 -17.70
C GLY A 26 -2.12 7.54 -16.89
N TYR A 27 -1.96 7.22 -15.59
CA TYR A 27 -3.10 7.01 -14.70
C TYR A 27 -3.67 8.36 -14.22
N ASP A 28 -4.98 8.44 -14.10
CA ASP A 28 -5.67 9.44 -13.30
C ASP A 28 -5.79 8.93 -11.84
N LEU A 29 -5.60 9.79 -10.85
CA LEU A 29 -5.38 9.38 -9.47
C LEU A 29 -6.32 10.06 -8.48
N ALA A 30 -6.83 9.29 -7.52
CA ALA A 30 -7.33 9.79 -6.25
C ALA A 30 -6.31 9.41 -5.16
N LEU A 31 -5.70 10.41 -4.54
CA LEU A 31 -4.70 10.24 -3.51
C LEU A 31 -5.32 10.51 -2.15
N THR A 32 -5.24 9.53 -1.24
CA THR A 32 -5.85 9.71 0.08
C THR A 32 -4.81 9.62 1.19
N ASP A 33 -5.02 10.47 2.20
CA ASP A 33 -4.30 10.42 3.48
C ASP A 33 -5.17 11.07 4.57
N ILE A 34 -4.74 10.95 5.83
CA ILE A 34 -5.44 11.56 6.97
C ILE A 34 -5.33 13.09 6.93
N ALA A 35 -6.28 13.81 7.54
CA ALA A 35 -6.32 15.27 7.58
C ALA A 35 -5.02 15.89 8.11
N ALA A 36 -4.34 15.24 9.07
CA ALA A 36 -3.05 15.70 9.58
C ALA A 36 -1.92 15.72 8.53
N GLN A 37 -2.10 15.04 7.39
CA GLN A 37 -1.15 15.01 6.27
C GLN A 37 -1.60 15.84 5.07
N GLU A 38 -2.68 16.61 5.17
CA GLU A 38 -3.28 17.36 4.06
C GLU A 38 -2.25 18.19 3.27
N LYS A 39 -1.43 18.99 3.97
CA LYS A 39 -0.42 19.82 3.33
C LYS A 39 0.54 19.00 2.47
N VAL A 40 1.06 17.90 3.01
CA VAL A 40 2.04 17.04 2.32
C VAL A 40 1.36 16.26 1.18
N LEU A 41 0.08 15.86 1.36
CA LEU A 41 -0.72 15.25 0.31
C LEU A 41 -0.90 16.20 -0.88
N LEU A 42 -1.21 17.48 -0.63
CA LEU A 42 -1.35 18.49 -1.68
C LEU A 42 -0.05 18.75 -2.45
N GLU A 43 1.12 18.62 -1.80
CA GLU A 43 2.41 18.67 -2.48
C GLU A 43 2.57 17.49 -3.46
N THR A 44 2.16 16.28 -3.05
CA THR A 44 2.16 15.09 -3.93
C THR A 44 1.17 15.27 -5.08
N VAL A 45 -0.04 15.77 -4.82
CA VAL A 45 -1.04 16.07 -5.85
C VAL A 45 -0.49 17.05 -6.88
N ALA A 46 0.18 18.12 -6.42
CA ALA A 46 0.77 19.12 -7.31
C ALA A 46 1.91 18.52 -8.17
N GLU A 47 2.72 17.61 -7.60
CA GLU A 47 3.76 16.91 -8.35
C GLU A 47 3.15 16.01 -9.44
N VAL A 48 2.17 15.20 -9.08
CA VAL A 48 1.45 14.29 -9.98
C VAL A 48 0.76 15.05 -11.11
N SER A 49 0.08 16.15 -10.79
CA SER A 49 -0.64 16.98 -11.78
C SER A 49 0.27 17.56 -12.86
N LYS A 50 1.55 17.85 -12.54
CA LYS A 50 2.54 18.31 -13.53
C LYS A 50 2.89 17.25 -14.56
N LEU A 51 2.57 15.97 -14.30
CA LEU A 51 2.81 14.85 -15.23
C LEU A 51 1.66 14.61 -16.22
N GLY A 52 0.59 15.45 -16.16
CA GLY A 52 -0.46 15.54 -17.18
C GLY A 52 -1.73 14.71 -16.90
N GLY A 53 -1.79 13.92 -15.82
CA GLY A 53 -3.00 13.20 -15.41
C GLY A 53 -3.87 14.01 -14.46
N ARG A 54 -5.17 13.66 -14.36
CA ARG A 54 -6.03 14.17 -13.29
C ARG A 54 -5.57 13.60 -11.95
N CYS A 55 -5.49 14.48 -10.95
CA CYS A 55 -5.17 14.05 -9.60
C CYS A 55 -6.04 14.79 -8.60
N ILE A 56 -6.79 14.05 -7.79
CA ILE A 56 -7.66 14.61 -6.77
C ILE A 56 -7.20 14.19 -5.37
N PRO A 57 -7.10 15.12 -4.41
CA PRO A 57 -6.87 14.78 -3.01
C PRO A 57 -8.19 14.34 -2.37
N VAL A 58 -8.11 13.32 -1.52
CA VAL A 58 -9.25 12.86 -0.71
C VAL A 58 -8.77 12.64 0.72
N LEU A 59 -9.28 13.41 1.68
CA LEU A 59 -8.92 13.24 3.08
C LEU A 59 -9.81 12.18 3.73
N GLY A 60 -9.19 11.23 4.45
CA GLY A 60 -9.90 10.20 5.18
C GLY A 60 -8.95 9.25 5.92
N ASP A 61 -9.42 8.74 7.04
CA ASP A 61 -8.74 7.71 7.82
C ASP A 61 -9.22 6.32 7.38
N VAL A 62 -8.31 5.49 6.88
CA VAL A 62 -8.64 4.12 6.44
C VAL A 62 -9.15 3.24 7.59
N SER A 63 -8.92 3.62 8.84
CA SER A 63 -9.46 2.93 10.01
C SER A 63 -10.94 3.22 10.29
N ASP A 64 -11.52 4.21 9.61
CA ASP A 64 -12.95 4.57 9.65
C ASP A 64 -13.66 4.16 8.36
N ILE A 65 -14.74 3.34 8.49
CA ILE A 65 -15.48 2.85 7.32
C ILE A 65 -16.27 3.95 6.60
N GLY A 66 -16.72 4.98 7.32
CA GLY A 66 -17.41 6.14 6.74
C GLY A 66 -16.46 6.92 5.83
N ASP A 67 -15.23 7.16 6.29
CA ASP A 67 -14.18 7.79 5.52
C ASP A 67 -13.79 6.96 4.28
N CYS A 68 -13.66 5.64 4.42
CA CYS A 68 -13.37 4.75 3.30
C CYS A 68 -14.46 4.81 2.21
N ARG A 69 -15.73 4.76 2.61
CA ARG A 69 -16.86 4.85 1.68
C ARG A 69 -16.93 6.21 0.98
N ARG A 70 -16.71 7.29 1.73
CA ARG A 70 -16.65 8.64 1.18
C ARG A 70 -15.47 8.76 0.20
N ALA A 71 -14.28 8.28 0.56
CA ALA A 71 -13.11 8.33 -0.30
C ALA A 71 -13.33 7.63 -1.65
N VAL A 72 -13.98 6.48 -1.64
CA VAL A 72 -14.33 5.77 -2.89
C VAL A 72 -15.38 6.54 -3.68
N ALA A 73 -16.42 7.07 -3.02
CA ALA A 73 -17.46 7.85 -3.69
C ALA A 73 -16.90 9.11 -4.35
N ASP A 74 -16.06 9.87 -3.64
CA ASP A 74 -15.40 11.08 -4.15
C ASP A 74 -14.46 10.74 -5.32
N ALA A 75 -13.73 9.63 -5.23
CA ALA A 75 -12.87 9.16 -6.31
C ALA A 75 -13.69 8.78 -7.58
N VAL A 76 -14.80 8.06 -7.41
CA VAL A 76 -15.70 7.72 -8.54
C VAL A 76 -16.33 8.98 -9.13
N GLN A 77 -16.77 9.92 -8.29
CA GLN A 77 -17.32 11.20 -8.78
C GLN A 77 -16.30 12.00 -9.56
N GLY A 78 -15.06 12.09 -9.08
CA GLY A 78 -14.01 12.92 -9.71
C GLY A 78 -13.38 12.28 -10.95
N LEU A 79 -13.25 10.95 -10.98
CA LEU A 79 -12.56 10.22 -12.04
C LEU A 79 -13.51 9.46 -12.98
N GLY A 80 -14.77 9.21 -12.57
CA GLY A 80 -15.77 8.48 -13.33
C GLY A 80 -15.84 6.98 -12.98
N HIS A 81 -14.70 6.34 -12.74
CA HIS A 81 -14.62 4.94 -12.28
C HIS A 81 -13.27 4.66 -11.62
N ILE A 82 -13.15 3.52 -10.98
CA ILE A 82 -11.91 3.07 -10.36
C ILE A 82 -11.56 1.69 -10.90
N ASP A 83 -10.37 1.60 -11.49
CA ASP A 83 -9.80 0.35 -12.02
C ASP A 83 -8.83 -0.30 -11.03
N VAL A 84 -8.15 0.53 -10.22
CA VAL A 84 -7.07 0.08 -9.33
C VAL A 84 -7.26 0.64 -7.93
N LEU A 85 -7.10 -0.22 -6.92
CA LEU A 85 -6.93 0.19 -5.52
C LEU A 85 -5.56 -0.25 -5.04
N VAL A 86 -4.75 0.70 -4.54
CA VAL A 86 -3.50 0.42 -3.83
C VAL A 86 -3.70 0.71 -2.34
N ASN A 87 -3.81 -0.34 -1.55
CA ASN A 87 -3.85 -0.27 -0.09
C ASN A 87 -2.43 -0.14 0.45
N ASN A 88 -1.93 1.10 0.56
CA ASN A 88 -0.58 1.39 1.03
C ASN A 88 -0.55 1.99 2.45
N ALA A 89 -1.60 2.67 2.89
CA ALA A 89 -1.65 3.26 4.23
C ALA A 89 -1.23 2.26 5.31
N GLY A 90 -0.34 2.69 6.20
CA GLY A 90 0.15 1.82 7.26
C GLY A 90 0.99 2.58 8.29
N ILE A 91 1.06 2.03 9.48
CA ILE A 91 1.85 2.57 10.61
C ILE A 91 2.72 1.48 11.21
N LEU A 92 3.86 1.91 11.77
CA LEU A 92 4.76 1.08 12.57
C LEU A 92 5.29 1.92 13.75
N ARG A 93 5.13 1.40 14.96
CA ARG A 93 5.76 1.91 16.19
C ARG A 93 6.47 0.74 16.84
N LEU A 94 7.79 0.82 17.01
CA LEU A 94 8.53 -0.26 17.67
C LEU A 94 8.20 -0.32 19.14
N ALA A 95 7.86 -1.52 19.63
CA ALA A 95 7.72 -1.84 21.04
C ALA A 95 7.94 -3.34 21.24
N THR A 96 8.69 -3.73 22.28
CA THR A 96 8.83 -5.15 22.67
C THR A 96 7.49 -5.65 23.21
N ILE A 97 7.28 -6.98 23.24
CA ILE A 97 5.97 -7.55 23.63
C ILE A 97 5.56 -7.12 25.06
N ASP A 98 6.51 -7.02 25.94
CA ASP A 98 6.31 -6.62 27.35
C ASP A 98 6.04 -5.12 27.53
N GLU A 99 6.44 -4.28 26.56
CA GLU A 99 6.20 -2.83 26.57
C GLU A 99 5.03 -2.42 25.66
N LEU A 100 4.60 -3.31 24.76
CA LEU A 100 3.54 -3.05 23.79
C LEU A 100 2.19 -2.87 24.48
N THR A 101 1.59 -1.68 24.35
CA THR A 101 0.26 -1.43 24.89
C THR A 101 -0.84 -2.00 23.98
N ALA A 102 -2.00 -2.35 24.58
CA ALA A 102 -3.19 -2.75 23.83
C ALA A 102 -3.60 -1.68 22.80
N ASP A 103 -3.55 -0.40 23.18
CA ASP A 103 -3.89 0.70 22.26
C ASP A 103 -2.98 0.75 21.03
N THR A 104 -1.67 0.54 21.20
CA THR A 104 -0.72 0.51 20.07
C THR A 104 -0.99 -0.70 19.17
N TRP A 105 -1.30 -1.86 19.76
CA TRP A 105 -1.72 -3.05 19.05
C TRP A 105 -2.98 -2.77 18.22
N ASP A 106 -4.04 -2.28 18.86
CA ASP A 106 -5.34 -2.03 18.24
C ASP A 106 -5.25 -0.97 17.12
N GLN A 107 -4.52 0.12 17.34
CA GLN A 107 -4.27 1.14 16.31
C GLN A 107 -3.54 0.55 15.11
N THR A 108 -2.53 -0.31 15.34
CA THR A 108 -1.80 -0.96 14.24
C THR A 108 -2.71 -1.84 13.41
N PHE A 109 -3.54 -2.66 14.04
CA PHE A 109 -4.52 -3.49 13.32
C PHE A 109 -5.62 -2.67 12.66
N ALA A 110 -6.08 -1.60 13.30
CA ALA A 110 -7.10 -0.71 12.75
C ALA A 110 -6.63 -0.11 11.39
N VAL A 111 -5.40 0.38 11.33
CA VAL A 111 -4.86 0.97 10.10
C VAL A 111 -4.39 -0.10 9.13
N ASN A 112 -3.48 -0.99 9.56
CA ASN A 112 -2.74 -1.89 8.65
C ASN A 112 -3.57 -3.05 8.11
N THR A 113 -4.61 -3.47 8.83
CA THR A 113 -5.41 -4.67 8.48
C THR A 113 -6.86 -4.29 8.23
N ARG A 114 -7.55 -3.68 9.22
CA ARG A 114 -8.95 -3.29 9.05
C ARG A 114 -9.11 -2.24 7.95
N GLY A 115 -8.17 -1.29 7.82
CA GLY A 115 -8.16 -0.30 6.74
C GLY A 115 -8.09 -0.93 5.35
N VAL A 116 -7.25 -1.95 5.16
CA VAL A 116 -7.17 -2.72 3.90
C VAL A 116 -8.52 -3.39 3.59
N PHE A 117 -9.13 -4.03 4.58
CA PHE A 117 -10.47 -4.63 4.45
C PHE A 117 -11.52 -3.59 4.08
N GLN A 118 -11.58 -2.46 4.79
CA GLN A 118 -12.60 -1.42 4.62
C GLN A 118 -12.52 -0.74 3.25
N MET A 119 -11.30 -0.38 2.80
CA MET A 119 -11.11 0.20 1.46
C MET A 119 -11.47 -0.80 0.37
N THR A 120 -11.09 -2.08 0.52
CA THR A 120 -11.46 -3.13 -0.41
C THR A 120 -12.97 -3.33 -0.45
N GLN A 121 -13.65 -3.38 0.71
CA GLN A 121 -15.10 -3.51 0.81
C GLN A 121 -15.82 -2.33 0.13
N ALA A 122 -15.30 -1.11 0.31
CA ALA A 122 -15.90 0.09 -0.27
C ALA A 122 -15.84 0.11 -1.80
N VAL A 123 -14.75 -0.39 -2.41
CA VAL A 123 -14.56 -0.31 -3.88
C VAL A 123 -15.07 -1.53 -4.63
N VAL A 124 -15.13 -2.71 -3.98
CA VAL A 124 -15.34 -3.98 -4.69
C VAL A 124 -16.69 -4.09 -5.39
N ALA A 125 -17.75 -3.50 -4.84
CA ALA A 125 -19.08 -3.49 -5.48
C ALA A 125 -19.00 -2.81 -6.86
N HIS A 126 -18.36 -1.63 -6.92
CA HIS A 126 -18.13 -0.88 -8.15
C HIS A 126 -17.28 -1.67 -9.17
N MET A 127 -16.21 -2.35 -8.71
CA MET A 127 -15.38 -3.19 -9.57
C MET A 127 -16.14 -4.42 -10.10
N LYS A 128 -16.99 -5.04 -9.27
CA LYS A 128 -17.83 -6.19 -9.68
C LYS A 128 -18.82 -5.84 -10.79
N GLU A 129 -19.49 -4.69 -10.69
CA GLU A 129 -20.41 -4.20 -11.72
C GLU A 129 -19.70 -4.01 -13.07
N ARG A 130 -18.46 -3.53 -13.04
CA ARG A 130 -17.62 -3.32 -14.22
C ARG A 130 -16.93 -4.58 -14.72
N LYS A 131 -16.93 -5.66 -13.94
CA LYS A 131 -16.20 -6.92 -14.20
C LYS A 131 -14.71 -6.69 -14.44
N TYR A 132 -14.14 -5.73 -13.75
CA TYR A 132 -12.73 -5.36 -13.83
C TYR A 132 -12.27 -4.72 -12.53
N GLY A 133 -11.11 -5.11 -12.05
CA GLY A 133 -10.44 -4.49 -10.92
C GLY A 133 -9.04 -5.05 -10.67
N ARG A 134 -8.16 -4.21 -10.12
CA ARG A 134 -6.82 -4.57 -9.68
C ARG A 134 -6.64 -4.05 -8.26
N ILE A 135 -6.50 -4.95 -7.30
CA ILE A 135 -6.27 -4.58 -5.90
C ILE A 135 -4.85 -4.99 -5.53
N VAL A 136 -4.05 -4.01 -5.11
CA VAL A 136 -2.66 -4.23 -4.70
C VAL A 136 -2.50 -3.82 -3.25
N ASN A 137 -2.19 -4.77 -2.39
CA ASN A 137 -2.02 -4.56 -0.96
C ASN A 137 -0.53 -4.43 -0.61
N ILE A 138 -0.12 -3.35 0.04
CA ILE A 138 1.25 -3.21 0.53
C ILE A 138 1.36 -3.90 1.90
N ALA A 139 1.88 -5.14 1.85
CA ALA A 139 2.22 -5.91 3.03
C ALA A 139 3.59 -5.49 3.58
N SER A 140 4.48 -6.43 3.88
CA SER A 140 5.87 -6.21 4.30
C SER A 140 6.64 -7.52 4.31
N LEU A 141 7.95 -7.47 4.18
CA LEU A 141 8.84 -8.59 4.52
C LEU A 141 8.60 -9.07 5.96
N ALA A 142 8.26 -8.17 6.89
CA ALA A 142 7.92 -8.53 8.26
C ALA A 142 6.77 -9.53 8.38
N ALA A 143 5.91 -9.65 7.37
CA ALA A 143 4.88 -10.69 7.30
C ALA A 143 5.47 -12.13 7.15
N ARG A 144 6.74 -12.23 6.75
CA ARG A 144 7.47 -13.49 6.54
C ARG A 144 8.46 -13.78 7.65
N THR A 145 9.27 -12.77 8.00
CA THR A 145 10.41 -12.92 8.91
C THR A 145 10.13 -12.40 10.32
N GLY A 146 9.21 -11.42 10.46
CA GLY A 146 9.10 -10.66 11.70
C GLY A 146 10.33 -9.79 11.96
N GLY A 147 10.43 -9.30 13.18
CA GLY A 147 11.59 -8.56 13.70
C GLY A 147 11.36 -8.15 15.16
N PRO A 148 12.43 -8.01 15.97
CA PRO A 148 12.30 -7.53 17.35
C PRO A 148 11.56 -6.21 17.42
N GLY A 149 10.61 -6.08 18.36
CA GLY A 149 9.78 -4.89 18.55
C GLY A 149 8.68 -4.70 17.49
N GLN A 150 8.42 -5.69 16.63
CA GLN A 150 7.44 -5.59 15.53
C GLN A 150 6.31 -6.63 15.62
N SER A 151 6.04 -7.23 16.77
CA SER A 151 5.08 -8.33 16.88
C SER A 151 3.69 -7.95 16.32
N HIS A 152 3.13 -6.81 16.70
CA HIS A 152 1.87 -6.28 16.21
C HIS A 152 1.91 -5.92 14.71
N TYR A 153 3.00 -5.33 14.25
CA TYR A 153 3.18 -4.97 12.85
C TYR A 153 3.30 -6.21 11.96
N ALA A 154 4.17 -7.15 12.33
CA ALA A 154 4.34 -8.41 11.60
C ALA A 154 3.03 -9.19 11.53
N ALA A 155 2.31 -9.33 12.66
CA ALA A 155 1.00 -9.95 12.69
C ALA A 155 -0.01 -9.25 11.78
N SER A 156 -0.06 -7.89 11.81
CA SER A 156 -0.96 -7.12 10.96
C SER A 156 -0.66 -7.30 9.47
N LYS A 157 0.62 -7.34 9.07
CA LYS A 157 1.04 -7.52 7.68
C LYS A 157 0.89 -8.97 7.21
N SER A 158 1.02 -9.97 8.11
CA SER A 158 0.67 -11.36 7.83
C SER A 158 -0.83 -11.52 7.57
N ALA A 159 -1.67 -10.82 8.33
CA ALA A 159 -3.12 -10.79 8.11
C ALA A 159 -3.47 -10.22 6.72
N VAL A 160 -2.76 -9.19 6.23
CA VAL A 160 -2.95 -8.66 4.87
C VAL A 160 -2.64 -9.71 3.80
N VAL A 161 -1.60 -10.53 3.98
CA VAL A 161 -1.27 -11.62 3.04
C VAL A 161 -2.37 -12.68 3.04
N GLY A 162 -2.89 -13.07 4.21
CA GLY A 162 -4.03 -13.99 4.32
C GLY A 162 -5.29 -13.41 3.65
N PHE A 163 -5.63 -12.16 3.93
CA PHE A 163 -6.74 -11.44 3.32
C PHE A 163 -6.64 -11.38 1.80
N THR A 164 -5.44 -11.13 1.26
CA THR A 164 -5.16 -11.10 -0.19
C THR A 164 -5.56 -12.41 -0.86
N ARG A 165 -5.19 -13.55 -0.27
CA ARG A 165 -5.51 -14.88 -0.82
C ARG A 165 -7.01 -15.15 -0.86
N VAL A 166 -7.72 -14.88 0.24
CA VAL A 166 -9.17 -15.12 0.30
C VAL A 166 -9.92 -14.17 -0.64
N SER A 167 -9.57 -12.88 -0.64
CA SER A 167 -10.18 -11.90 -1.54
C SER A 167 -9.97 -12.26 -3.01
N SER A 168 -8.84 -12.84 -3.38
CA SER A 168 -8.60 -13.29 -4.77
C SER A 168 -9.53 -14.42 -5.19
N MET A 169 -9.85 -15.34 -4.28
CA MET A 169 -10.81 -16.43 -4.52
C MET A 169 -12.23 -15.90 -4.69
N GLU A 170 -12.64 -14.93 -3.84
CA GLU A 170 -13.98 -14.37 -3.85
C GLU A 170 -14.25 -13.47 -5.06
N PHE A 171 -13.22 -12.79 -5.57
CA PHE A 171 -13.39 -11.76 -6.59
C PHE A 171 -12.96 -12.18 -7.99
N GLY A 172 -12.21 -13.28 -8.12
CA GLY A 172 -11.69 -13.76 -9.41
C GLY A 172 -12.76 -13.97 -10.48
N GLY A 173 -13.93 -14.51 -10.10
CA GLY A 173 -15.08 -14.69 -11.01
C GLY A 173 -15.65 -13.40 -11.59
N TYR A 174 -15.27 -12.23 -11.05
CA TYR A 174 -15.65 -10.91 -11.54
C TYR A 174 -14.54 -10.22 -12.35
N GLY A 175 -13.47 -10.92 -12.72
CA GLY A 175 -12.34 -10.33 -13.45
C GLY A 175 -11.45 -9.41 -12.58
N ILE A 176 -11.54 -9.54 -11.26
CA ILE A 176 -10.77 -8.76 -10.30
C ILE A 176 -9.59 -9.59 -9.80
N THR A 177 -8.37 -9.05 -9.88
CA THR A 177 -7.19 -9.66 -9.25
C THR A 177 -6.85 -8.95 -7.94
N VAL A 178 -6.38 -9.72 -6.96
CA VAL A 178 -5.94 -9.19 -5.65
C VAL A 178 -4.57 -9.76 -5.35
N ASN A 179 -3.56 -8.91 -5.24
CA ASN A 179 -2.19 -9.30 -4.96
C ASN A 179 -1.57 -8.43 -3.87
N ALA A 180 -0.52 -8.93 -3.25
CA ALA A 180 0.26 -8.20 -2.26
C ALA A 180 1.70 -7.99 -2.73
N VAL A 181 2.28 -6.85 -2.37
CA VAL A 181 3.71 -6.57 -2.44
C VAL A 181 4.24 -6.55 -1.01
N CYS A 182 5.37 -7.22 -0.77
CA CYS A 182 6.04 -7.30 0.51
C CYS A 182 7.39 -6.57 0.43
N PRO A 183 7.42 -5.24 0.64
CA PRO A 183 8.68 -4.50 0.64
C PRO A 183 9.60 -4.98 1.76
N GLY A 184 10.91 -5.02 1.48
CA GLY A 184 11.96 -5.20 2.47
C GLY A 184 12.25 -3.91 3.24
N ILE A 185 13.52 -3.62 3.42
CA ILE A 185 13.97 -2.39 4.10
C ILE A 185 14.01 -1.26 3.07
N ILE A 186 13.04 -0.39 3.10
CA ILE A 186 12.89 0.75 2.17
C ILE A 186 13.24 2.06 2.89
N VAL A 187 14.05 2.90 2.25
CA VAL A 187 14.45 4.22 2.76
C VAL A 187 13.25 5.17 2.69
N THR A 188 12.51 5.21 3.77
CA THR A 188 11.37 6.10 4.02
C THR A 188 11.52 6.69 5.41
N GLU A 189 10.76 7.73 5.75
CA GLU A 189 10.72 8.23 7.12
C GLU A 189 10.40 7.12 8.13
N MET A 190 9.40 6.28 7.82
CA MET A 190 9.06 5.11 8.65
C MET A 190 10.23 4.13 8.74
N GLY A 191 10.89 3.80 7.62
CA GLY A 191 12.02 2.88 7.56
C GLY A 191 13.22 3.42 8.35
N LEU A 192 13.61 4.67 8.13
CA LEU A 192 14.75 5.31 8.79
C LEU A 192 14.52 5.49 10.30
N ASN A 193 13.30 5.84 10.72
CA ASN A 193 12.97 5.94 12.15
C ASN A 193 13.15 4.61 12.89
N ASN A 194 13.08 3.48 12.17
CA ASN A 194 13.30 2.14 12.71
C ASN A 194 14.74 1.64 12.53
N LEU A 195 15.57 2.36 11.75
CA LEU A 195 16.98 2.07 11.49
C LEU A 195 17.90 3.17 12.03
N ARG A 196 17.61 3.71 13.22
CA ARG A 196 18.34 4.85 13.80
C ARG A 196 19.85 4.61 13.99
N ASP A 197 20.27 3.35 14.00
CA ASP A 197 21.65 2.94 14.21
C ASP A 197 22.34 2.70 12.85
N PRO A 198 23.44 3.43 12.53
CA PRO A 198 24.21 3.20 11.32
C PRO A 198 24.72 1.76 11.16
N GLU A 199 25.00 1.06 12.28
CA GLU A 199 25.42 -0.35 12.23
C GLU A 199 24.30 -1.26 11.73
N ARG A 200 23.06 -0.96 12.05
CA ARG A 200 21.89 -1.68 11.51
C ARG A 200 21.71 -1.41 10.02
N VAL A 201 21.93 -0.20 9.55
CA VAL A 201 21.90 0.13 8.12
C VAL A 201 22.95 -0.71 7.40
N ALA A 202 24.20 -0.66 7.85
CA ALA A 202 25.30 -1.44 7.25
C ALA A 202 25.04 -2.95 7.30
N TYR A 203 24.43 -3.45 8.38
CA TYR A 203 24.01 -4.85 8.48
C TYR A 203 22.98 -5.22 7.39
N PHE A 204 21.91 -4.41 7.22
CA PHE A 204 20.89 -4.71 6.22
C PHE A 204 21.41 -4.55 4.79
N GLU A 205 22.30 -3.60 4.51
CA GLU A 205 22.99 -3.51 3.22
C GLU A 205 23.83 -4.75 2.94
N LYS A 206 24.51 -5.27 3.95
CA LYS A 206 25.34 -6.48 3.82
C LYS A 206 24.51 -7.76 3.57
N VAL A 207 23.36 -7.92 4.24
CA VAL A 207 22.53 -9.13 4.12
C VAL A 207 21.56 -9.08 2.94
N THR A 208 21.42 -7.94 2.28
CA THR A 208 20.70 -7.79 1.02
C THR A 208 21.61 -8.21 -0.13
N ASP A 209 21.19 -9.13 -0.99
CA ASP A 209 22.02 -9.58 -2.12
C ASP A 209 22.38 -8.45 -3.09
N LEU A 210 21.50 -7.46 -3.23
CA LEU A 210 21.78 -6.26 -4.02
C LEU A 210 22.67 -5.24 -3.32
N HIS A 211 23.15 -5.53 -2.10
CA HIS A 211 24.05 -4.74 -1.29
C HIS A 211 23.65 -3.27 -1.12
N ARG A 212 22.36 -3.00 -1.02
CA ARG A 212 21.80 -1.69 -0.74
C ARG A 212 20.44 -1.80 -0.07
N LEU A 213 20.03 -0.74 0.60
CA LEU A 213 18.62 -0.59 0.99
C LEU A 213 17.76 -0.27 -0.24
N GLY A 214 16.49 -0.68 -0.19
CA GLY A 214 15.51 -0.33 -1.22
C GLY A 214 15.12 1.15 -1.15
N GLN A 215 14.81 1.73 -2.32
CA GLN A 215 14.20 3.05 -2.42
C GLN A 215 12.69 2.91 -2.64
N PRO A 216 11.86 3.91 -2.32
CA PRO A 216 10.43 3.87 -2.62
C PRO A 216 10.13 3.55 -4.08
N GLU A 217 10.97 4.00 -5.00
CA GLU A 217 10.90 3.76 -6.44
C GLU A 217 11.05 2.29 -6.82
N ASP A 218 11.80 1.50 -6.05
CA ASP A 218 11.96 0.05 -6.28
C ASP A 218 10.63 -0.71 -6.14
N VAL A 219 9.69 -0.16 -5.34
CA VAL A 219 8.37 -0.77 -5.12
C VAL A 219 7.39 -0.46 -6.26
N VAL A 220 7.62 0.63 -7.01
CA VAL A 220 6.69 1.12 -8.04
C VAL A 220 6.51 0.12 -9.18
N GLY A 221 7.58 -0.50 -9.66
CA GLY A 221 7.53 -1.46 -10.77
C GLY A 221 6.63 -2.66 -10.47
N PRO A 222 6.86 -3.40 -9.38
CA PRO A 222 6.01 -4.52 -8.94
C PRO A 222 4.54 -4.14 -8.71
N VAL A 223 4.28 -2.97 -8.10
CA VAL A 223 2.90 -2.48 -7.91
C VAL A 223 2.25 -2.17 -9.26
N ALA A 224 2.96 -1.51 -10.18
CA ALA A 224 2.45 -1.21 -11.52
C ALA A 224 2.19 -2.47 -12.34
N PHE A 225 3.02 -3.52 -12.20
CA PHE A 225 2.77 -4.83 -12.81
C PHE A 225 1.44 -5.41 -12.32
N PHE A 226 1.22 -5.49 -10.99
CA PHE A 226 -0.05 -6.00 -10.45
C PHE A 226 -1.26 -5.10 -10.77
N ALA A 227 -1.06 -3.82 -11.01
CA ALA A 227 -2.09 -2.87 -11.40
C ALA A 227 -2.40 -2.89 -12.92
N SER A 228 -1.66 -3.66 -13.72
CA SER A 228 -1.78 -3.71 -15.17
C SER A 228 -2.47 -4.98 -15.69
N ASP A 229 -2.70 -5.05 -17.02
CA ASP A 229 -3.20 -6.26 -17.66
C ASP A 229 -2.11 -7.31 -17.89
N ASP A 230 -0.83 -6.94 -17.75
CA ASP A 230 0.29 -7.88 -17.81
C ASP A 230 0.21 -8.94 -16.70
N SER A 231 -0.50 -8.61 -15.61
CA SER A 231 -0.78 -9.51 -14.48
C SER A 231 -2.19 -10.11 -14.50
N ALA A 232 -2.90 -10.10 -15.62
CA ALA A 232 -4.31 -10.53 -15.67
C ALA A 232 -4.55 -11.99 -15.21
N PHE A 233 -3.53 -12.85 -15.26
CA PHE A 233 -3.59 -14.24 -14.79
C PHE A 233 -2.81 -14.44 -13.48
N VAL A 234 -2.47 -13.36 -12.76
CA VAL A 234 -1.74 -13.38 -11.49
C VAL A 234 -2.65 -12.85 -10.40
N THR A 235 -3.08 -13.71 -9.47
CA THR A 235 -3.92 -13.32 -8.34
C THR A 235 -3.60 -14.16 -7.10
N GLY A 236 -3.87 -13.62 -5.92
CA GLY A 236 -3.59 -14.28 -4.64
C GLY A 236 -2.10 -14.32 -4.26
N GLN A 237 -1.23 -13.64 -4.99
CA GLN A 237 0.21 -13.69 -4.79
C GLN A 237 0.67 -12.65 -3.78
N ALA A 238 1.81 -12.94 -3.13
CA ALA A 238 2.51 -12.02 -2.25
C ALA A 238 3.99 -11.98 -2.67
N LEU A 239 4.35 -10.95 -3.43
CA LEU A 239 5.67 -10.79 -4.04
C LEU A 239 6.62 -10.01 -3.11
N ASN A 240 7.76 -10.60 -2.79
CA ASN A 240 8.82 -9.90 -2.08
C ASN A 240 9.52 -8.89 -3.00
N VAL A 241 9.77 -7.68 -2.47
CA VAL A 241 10.55 -6.61 -3.11
C VAL A 241 11.57 -6.15 -2.08
N ASP A 242 12.58 -6.95 -1.85
CA ASP A 242 13.46 -6.88 -0.67
C ASP A 242 14.96 -6.98 -1.01
N GLY A 243 15.29 -7.02 -2.31
CA GLY A 243 16.68 -7.08 -2.77
C GLY A 243 17.38 -8.42 -2.47
N GLY A 244 16.61 -9.48 -2.18
CA GLY A 244 17.13 -10.80 -1.90
C GLY A 244 17.45 -11.05 -0.41
N ILE A 245 16.78 -10.35 0.51
CA ILE A 245 16.88 -10.67 1.95
C ILE A 245 16.19 -11.98 2.30
N PHE A 246 15.09 -12.28 1.62
CA PHE A 246 14.27 -13.45 1.93
C PHE A 246 13.75 -14.14 0.66
N TYR A 247 13.95 -15.44 0.59
CA TYR A 247 13.47 -16.29 -0.49
C TYR A 247 12.19 -17.05 -0.05
N SER A 248 11.12 -16.99 -0.84
CA SER A 248 9.84 -17.67 -0.59
C SER A 248 9.39 -18.48 -1.78
#